data_f61baf31dfee4cf24bfce8e2c59b3df3
#
_entry.id   f61baf31dfee4cf24bfce8e2c59b3df3
#
_cell.length_a   1.000
_cell.length_b   1.000
_cell.length_c   1.000
_cell.angle_alpha   90.00
_cell.angle_beta   90.00
_cell.angle_gamma   90.00
#
_symmetry.space_group_name_H-M   'P 1'
#
loop_
_entity.id
_entity.type
_entity.pdbx_description
1 polymer ?
#
loop_
_entity_poly.entity_id
_entity_poly.type
_entity_poly.pdbx_seq_one_letter_code
_entity_poly.pdbx_strand_id
1 'polypeptide(L)'
;MKIVQINSVCGQGSTGRIAVDIAIEVERRGHVCYIAYGHGNTDYQRSYKIGNRFEHLLHNILFSRLLGLQGYGSIVSTLKFVKWLKKIKPDIIHIHNLHANYINYRILFKYIISRKLPVIFTLHDCLNFTGKCTYFTANSCNKWKQECHKCPLYHKSGVPSIFFDWSRKMFRDKKMFYSRIERCKTIAVSKWLKEIAFESILNCNGHSVSYIYNWIDHRVFKPADKEEIERFYQKYDLPRDKRYLISVSQEWDMS
;
A
#
# COMPACT_ATOMS: atom_id res chain seq x y z
N MET A 1 16.11 7.89 -15.48
CA MET A 1 16.15 7.14 -14.22
C MET A 1 15.33 5.87 -14.35
N LYS A 2 15.67 4.82 -13.59
CA LYS A 2 14.89 3.59 -13.45
C LYS A 2 14.19 3.58 -12.11
N ILE A 3 12.87 3.54 -12.10
CA ILE A 3 12.04 3.51 -10.90
C ILE A 3 11.40 2.13 -10.78
N VAL A 4 11.43 1.54 -9.60
CA VAL A 4 10.69 0.30 -9.31
C VAL A 4 9.63 0.62 -8.26
N GLN A 5 8.37 0.54 -8.67
CA GLN A 5 7.22 0.60 -7.76
C GLN A 5 6.97 -0.79 -7.16
N ILE A 6 6.60 -0.85 -5.88
CA ILE A 6 6.25 -2.09 -5.18
C ILE A 6 4.85 -1.93 -4.61
N ASN A 7 3.91 -2.78 -5.04
CA ASN A 7 2.53 -2.74 -4.60
C ASN A 7 1.94 -4.15 -4.44
N SER A 8 0.85 -4.29 -3.72
CA SER A 8 0.14 -5.58 -3.60
C SER A 8 -0.47 -6.05 -4.92
N VAL A 9 -0.93 -5.13 -5.77
CA VAL A 9 -1.58 -5.38 -7.07
C VAL A 9 -1.04 -4.42 -8.13
N CYS A 10 -1.23 -4.75 -9.41
CA CYS A 10 -0.85 -3.90 -10.55
C CYS A 10 -2.03 -3.79 -11.53
N GLY A 11 -2.47 -2.57 -11.84
CA GLY A 11 -3.57 -2.29 -12.76
C GLY A 11 -4.96 -2.65 -12.23
N GLN A 12 -5.06 -3.30 -11.09
CA GLN A 12 -6.32 -3.72 -10.47
C GLN A 12 -6.56 -2.97 -9.15
N GLY A 13 -7.84 -2.74 -8.83
CA GLY A 13 -8.22 -1.95 -7.65
C GLY A 13 -7.70 -0.52 -7.70
N SER A 14 -7.91 0.25 -6.63
CA SER A 14 -7.52 1.66 -6.57
C SER A 14 -6.01 1.85 -6.61
N THR A 15 -5.28 1.19 -5.72
CA THR A 15 -3.82 1.36 -5.59
C THR A 15 -3.05 0.80 -6.78
N GLY A 16 -3.56 -0.27 -7.42
CA GLY A 16 -2.95 -0.84 -8.62
C GLY A 16 -3.08 0.08 -9.83
N ARG A 17 -4.22 0.76 -9.99
CA ARG A 17 -4.42 1.77 -11.05
C ARG A 17 -3.52 2.98 -10.82
N ILE A 18 -3.47 3.49 -9.60
CA ILE A 18 -2.56 4.60 -9.23
C ILE A 18 -1.11 4.25 -9.58
N ALA A 19 -0.65 3.04 -9.30
CA ALA A 19 0.71 2.62 -9.64
C ALA A 19 0.96 2.62 -11.16
N VAL A 20 -0.01 2.17 -11.95
CA VAL A 20 0.09 2.19 -13.43
C VAL A 20 0.05 3.62 -13.96
N ASP A 21 -0.84 4.48 -13.46
CA ASP A 21 -0.92 5.88 -13.88
C ASP A 21 0.39 6.63 -13.61
N ILE A 22 0.98 6.41 -12.43
CA ILE A 22 2.31 6.96 -12.10
C ILE A 22 3.36 6.42 -13.07
N ALA A 23 3.32 5.13 -13.41
CA ALA A 23 4.29 4.54 -14.32
C ALA A 23 4.19 5.15 -15.72
N ILE A 24 2.98 5.33 -16.24
CA ILE A 24 2.73 5.96 -17.54
C ILE A 24 3.27 7.41 -17.55
N GLU A 25 3.00 8.18 -16.50
CA GLU A 25 3.49 9.57 -16.42
C GLU A 25 5.02 9.64 -16.29
N VAL A 26 5.63 8.72 -15.54
CA VAL A 26 7.09 8.58 -15.43
C VAL A 26 7.72 8.26 -16.79
N GLU A 27 7.10 7.37 -17.55
CA GLU A 27 7.57 7.00 -18.91
C GLU A 27 7.38 8.14 -19.91
N ARG A 28 6.26 8.87 -19.82
CA ARG A 28 6.02 10.07 -20.64
C ARG A 28 7.10 11.14 -20.44
N ARG A 29 7.72 11.18 -19.24
CA ARG A 29 8.84 12.07 -18.92
C ARG A 29 10.21 11.50 -19.29
N GLY A 30 10.28 10.44 -20.08
CA GLY A 30 11.53 9.84 -20.57
C GLY A 30 12.28 8.99 -19.53
N HIS A 31 11.59 8.49 -18.51
CA HIS A 31 12.15 7.60 -17.51
C HIS A 31 11.65 6.16 -17.71
N VAL A 32 12.23 5.19 -17.02
CA VAL A 32 11.80 3.80 -17.09
C VAL A 32 11.15 3.42 -15.76
N CYS A 33 9.94 2.89 -15.80
CA CYS A 33 9.21 2.45 -14.63
C CYS A 33 8.90 0.95 -14.69
N TYR A 34 9.13 0.25 -13.58
CA TYR A 34 8.72 -1.13 -13.38
C TYR A 34 7.75 -1.20 -12.20
N ILE A 35 6.78 -2.12 -12.25
CA ILE A 35 5.87 -2.39 -11.14
C ILE A 35 6.06 -3.83 -10.67
N ALA A 36 6.58 -4.00 -9.46
CA ALA A 36 6.66 -5.28 -8.77
C ALA A 36 5.39 -5.47 -7.91
N TYR A 37 4.69 -6.59 -8.09
CA TYR A 37 3.39 -6.80 -7.45
C TYR A 37 3.21 -8.23 -6.94
N GLY A 38 2.30 -8.42 -5.96
CA GLY A 38 2.05 -9.71 -5.33
C GLY A 38 0.90 -10.48 -5.95
N HIS A 39 -0.26 -9.86 -6.12
CA HIS A 39 -1.52 -10.53 -6.43
C HIS A 39 -2.16 -10.08 -7.74
N GLY A 40 -3.04 -10.94 -8.27
CA GLY A 40 -3.73 -10.67 -9.52
C GLY A 40 -2.87 -10.90 -10.76
N ASN A 41 -3.33 -10.36 -11.87
CA ASN A 41 -2.63 -10.32 -13.16
C ASN A 41 -2.66 -8.89 -13.68
N THR A 42 -1.83 -8.57 -14.66
CA THR A 42 -1.74 -7.23 -15.23
C THR A 42 -1.30 -7.31 -16.68
N ASP A 43 -1.77 -6.37 -17.50
CA ASP A 43 -1.33 -6.16 -18.87
C ASP A 43 -0.16 -5.16 -18.97
N TYR A 44 0.26 -4.58 -17.83
CA TYR A 44 1.39 -3.65 -17.82
C TYR A 44 2.69 -4.39 -18.10
N GLN A 45 3.33 -4.06 -19.21
CA GLN A 45 4.45 -4.81 -19.80
C GLN A 45 5.70 -4.87 -18.89
N ARG A 46 6.04 -3.76 -18.22
CA ARG A 46 7.19 -3.71 -17.33
C ARG A 46 6.81 -4.10 -15.89
N SER A 47 6.20 -5.27 -15.75
CA SER A 47 5.78 -5.80 -14.46
C SER A 47 6.65 -6.97 -13.99
N TYR A 48 6.71 -7.17 -12.67
CA TYR A 48 7.37 -8.32 -12.04
C TYR A 48 6.47 -8.88 -10.95
N LYS A 49 6.03 -10.12 -11.10
CA LYS A 49 5.20 -10.79 -10.09
C LYS A 49 6.07 -11.40 -9.00
N ILE A 50 5.86 -10.98 -7.75
CA ILE A 50 6.58 -11.48 -6.57
C ILE A 50 5.84 -12.70 -6.02
N GLY A 51 6.38 -13.89 -6.23
CA GLY A 51 5.83 -15.13 -5.70
C GLY A 51 4.65 -15.70 -6.49
N ASN A 52 4.03 -16.68 -5.89
CA ASN A 52 2.88 -17.40 -6.42
C ASN A 52 1.81 -17.62 -5.34
N ARG A 53 0.65 -18.12 -5.74
CA ARG A 53 -0.50 -18.33 -4.84
C ARG A 53 -0.18 -19.24 -3.65
N PHE A 54 0.60 -20.30 -3.87
CA PHE A 54 0.94 -21.25 -2.80
C PHE A 54 1.84 -20.60 -1.74
N GLU A 55 2.87 -19.89 -2.17
CA GLU A 55 3.78 -19.20 -1.26
C GLU A 55 3.09 -18.07 -0.49
N HIS A 56 2.15 -17.34 -1.13
CA HIS A 56 1.32 -16.33 -0.45
C HIS A 56 0.35 -16.95 0.55
N LEU A 57 -0.24 -18.10 0.22
CA LEU A 57 -1.11 -18.84 1.13
C LEU A 57 -0.34 -19.32 2.36
N LEU A 58 0.84 -19.90 2.15
CA LEU A 58 1.74 -20.33 3.24
C LEU A 58 2.15 -19.15 4.12
N HIS A 59 2.49 -18.00 3.51
CA HIS A 59 2.79 -16.77 4.24
C HIS A 59 1.58 -16.32 5.08
N ASN A 60 0.38 -16.34 4.49
CA ASN A 60 -0.84 -15.94 5.18
C ASN A 60 -1.14 -16.86 6.37
N ILE A 61 -1.19 -18.17 6.15
CA ILE A 61 -1.58 -19.13 7.18
C ILE A 61 -0.50 -19.23 8.25
N LEU A 62 0.72 -19.61 7.87
CA LEU A 62 1.78 -19.91 8.85
C LEU A 62 2.33 -18.63 9.49
N PHE A 63 2.83 -17.69 8.67
CA PHE A 63 3.52 -16.52 9.23
C PHE A 63 2.54 -15.51 9.81
N SER A 64 1.47 -15.16 9.09
CA SER A 64 0.60 -14.07 9.52
C SER A 64 -0.45 -14.51 10.53
N ARG A 65 -1.19 -15.58 10.26
CA ARG A 65 -2.29 -16.03 11.15
C ARG A 65 -1.79 -16.83 12.35
N LEU A 66 -1.00 -17.86 12.14
CA LEU A 66 -0.53 -18.68 13.26
C LEU A 66 0.56 -17.97 14.06
N LEU A 67 1.63 -17.52 13.42
CA LEU A 67 2.77 -16.90 14.08
C LEU A 67 2.62 -15.40 14.35
N GLY A 68 1.63 -14.70 13.78
CA GLY A 68 1.42 -13.27 13.96
C GLY A 68 2.49 -12.36 13.32
N LEU A 69 3.30 -12.90 12.42
CA LEU A 69 4.46 -12.24 11.80
C LEU A 69 4.16 -11.83 10.34
N GLN A 70 3.20 -10.95 10.16
CA GLN A 70 2.86 -10.40 8.84
C GLN A 70 4.08 -9.70 8.20
N GLY A 71 4.38 -10.05 6.95
CA GLY A 71 5.53 -9.47 6.22
C GLY A 71 6.88 -10.14 6.52
N TYR A 72 6.89 -11.33 7.16
CA TYR A 72 8.10 -12.11 7.43
C TYR A 72 8.15 -13.44 6.67
N GLY A 73 7.08 -13.84 6.00
CA GLY A 73 7.04 -14.96 5.05
C GLY A 73 7.54 -14.57 3.66
N SER A 74 7.16 -15.32 2.61
CA SER A 74 7.55 -15.10 1.20
C SER A 74 9.06 -14.91 1.01
N ILE A 75 9.85 -15.72 1.74
CA ILE A 75 11.31 -15.56 1.80
C ILE A 75 11.92 -15.80 0.42
N VAL A 76 11.62 -16.95 -0.20
CA VAL A 76 12.21 -17.35 -1.48
C VAL A 76 11.83 -16.38 -2.59
N SER A 77 10.55 -16.00 -2.68
CA SER A 77 10.09 -15.01 -3.68
C SER A 77 10.76 -13.66 -3.50
N THR A 78 10.94 -13.21 -2.25
CA THR A 78 11.63 -11.94 -2.02
C THR A 78 13.11 -12.00 -2.34
N LEU A 79 13.78 -13.12 -2.10
CA LEU A 79 15.17 -13.31 -2.54
C LEU A 79 15.31 -13.30 -4.07
N LYS A 80 14.39 -13.96 -4.79
CA LYS A 80 14.32 -13.90 -6.26
C LYS A 80 14.07 -12.48 -6.75
N PHE A 81 13.17 -11.74 -6.09
CA PHE A 81 12.89 -10.35 -6.39
C PHE A 81 14.11 -9.46 -6.16
N VAL A 82 14.83 -9.63 -5.05
CA VAL A 82 16.09 -8.90 -4.80
C VAL A 82 17.16 -9.24 -5.86
N LYS A 83 17.23 -10.49 -6.31
CA LYS A 83 18.13 -10.86 -7.44
C LYS A 83 17.75 -10.11 -8.71
N TRP A 84 16.47 -9.98 -9.00
CA TRP A 84 15.96 -9.20 -10.13
C TRP A 84 16.25 -7.70 -9.96
N LEU A 85 16.05 -7.11 -8.77
CA LEU A 85 16.42 -5.72 -8.48
C LEU A 85 17.93 -5.45 -8.71
N LYS A 86 18.80 -6.39 -8.34
CA LYS A 86 20.25 -6.29 -8.63
C LYS A 86 20.56 -6.25 -10.12
N LYS A 87 19.77 -6.94 -10.95
CA LYS A 87 19.88 -6.92 -12.43
C LYS A 87 19.35 -5.61 -13.01
N ILE A 88 18.20 -5.12 -12.55
CA ILE A 88 17.57 -3.89 -13.02
C ILE A 88 18.39 -2.66 -12.62
N LYS A 89 18.99 -2.67 -11.43
CA LYS A 89 19.72 -1.54 -10.82
C LYS A 89 18.84 -0.28 -10.78
N PRO A 90 17.78 -0.28 -9.97
CA PRO A 90 16.89 0.89 -9.86
C PRO A 90 17.62 2.08 -9.23
N ASP A 91 17.26 3.28 -9.67
CA ASP A 91 17.69 4.54 -9.07
C ASP A 91 16.82 4.92 -7.87
N ILE A 92 15.53 4.51 -7.89
CA ILE A 92 14.54 4.81 -6.85
C ILE A 92 13.66 3.58 -6.63
N ILE A 93 13.34 3.30 -5.36
CA ILE A 93 12.29 2.37 -4.96
C ILE A 93 11.08 3.17 -4.49
N HIS A 94 9.92 2.95 -5.11
CA HIS A 94 8.67 3.58 -4.73
C HIS A 94 7.74 2.52 -4.11
N ILE A 95 7.45 2.65 -2.83
CA ILE A 95 6.67 1.68 -2.04
C ILE A 95 5.26 2.21 -1.85
N HIS A 96 4.27 1.42 -2.27
CA HIS A 96 2.86 1.61 -1.99
C HIS A 96 2.43 0.71 -0.83
N ASN A 97 1.90 -0.47 -1.13
CA ASN A 97 1.41 -1.41 -0.14
C ASN A 97 2.33 -2.63 -0.02
N LEU A 98 2.89 -2.85 1.16
CA LEU A 98 3.66 -4.05 1.48
C LEU A 98 2.84 -5.14 2.18
N HIS A 99 1.59 -4.87 2.56
CA HIS A 99 0.69 -5.87 3.14
C HIS A 99 0.20 -6.89 2.09
N ALA A 100 -0.67 -7.83 2.50
CA ALA A 100 -1.19 -8.92 1.68
C ALA A 100 -0.24 -10.13 1.49
N ASN A 101 0.76 -10.31 2.36
CA ASN A 101 1.51 -11.56 2.49
C ASN A 101 2.29 -12.03 1.24
N TYR A 102 2.86 -11.12 0.47
CA TYR A 102 3.57 -11.45 -0.76
C TYR A 102 5.07 -11.13 -0.73
N ILE A 103 5.54 -10.40 0.28
CA ILE A 103 6.92 -9.90 0.36
C ILE A 103 7.46 -9.99 1.80
N ASN A 104 8.76 -10.21 1.93
CA ASN A 104 9.47 -10.19 3.21
C ASN A 104 10.12 -8.83 3.45
N TYR A 105 9.66 -8.10 4.47
CA TYR A 105 10.14 -6.75 4.79
C TYR A 105 11.63 -6.72 5.11
N ARG A 106 12.12 -7.68 5.92
CA ARG A 106 13.51 -7.69 6.35
C ARG A 106 14.47 -7.87 5.19
N ILE A 107 14.14 -8.74 4.25
CA ILE A 107 14.96 -9.01 3.06
C ILE A 107 14.96 -7.79 2.15
N LEU A 108 13.78 -7.21 1.90
CA LEU A 108 13.63 -6.02 1.06
C LEU A 108 14.41 -4.82 1.63
N PHE A 109 14.16 -4.46 2.90
CA PHE A 109 14.79 -3.29 3.52
C PHE A 109 16.29 -3.48 3.72
N LYS A 110 16.78 -4.68 4.04
CA LYS A 110 18.22 -4.96 4.04
C LYS A 110 18.87 -4.65 2.69
N TYR A 111 18.23 -5.03 1.59
CA TYR A 111 18.73 -4.72 0.25
C TYR A 111 18.71 -3.20 -0.02
N ILE A 112 17.60 -2.52 0.25
CA ILE A 112 17.46 -1.07 0.07
C ILE A 112 18.57 -0.32 0.81
N ILE A 113 18.76 -0.63 2.10
CA ILE A 113 19.76 0.00 2.96
C ILE A 113 21.18 -0.31 2.47
N SER A 114 21.49 -1.57 2.14
CA SER A 114 22.83 -1.97 1.68
C SER A 114 23.24 -1.30 0.36
N ARG A 115 22.26 -0.88 -0.44
CA ARG A 115 22.47 -0.20 -1.73
C ARG A 115 22.26 1.31 -1.65
N LYS A 116 21.94 1.85 -0.46
CA LYS A 116 21.65 3.27 -0.22
C LYS A 116 20.59 3.84 -1.19
N LEU A 117 19.60 3.01 -1.54
CA LEU A 117 18.59 3.39 -2.53
C LEU A 117 17.64 4.44 -1.95
N PRO A 118 17.34 5.50 -2.68
CA PRO A 118 16.28 6.44 -2.33
C PRO A 118 14.93 5.72 -2.30
N VAL A 119 14.09 6.05 -1.31
CA VAL A 119 12.77 5.48 -1.14
C VAL A 119 11.70 6.57 -1.18
N ILE A 120 10.64 6.30 -1.91
CA ILE A 120 9.38 7.04 -1.81
C ILE A 120 8.34 6.10 -1.21
N PHE A 121 7.65 6.55 -0.16
CA PHE A 121 6.44 5.90 0.34
C PHE A 121 5.22 6.67 -0.16
N THR A 122 4.25 5.99 -0.79
CA THR A 122 2.89 6.51 -0.95
C THR A 122 1.99 5.76 0.02
N LEU A 123 1.43 6.48 0.98
CA LEU A 123 0.59 5.91 2.03
C LEU A 123 -0.86 5.85 1.58
N HIS A 124 -1.39 4.64 1.45
CA HIS A 124 -2.82 4.40 1.21
C HIS A 124 -3.57 4.00 2.48
N ASP A 125 -2.83 3.62 3.50
CA ASP A 125 -3.30 3.24 4.83
C ASP A 125 -2.23 3.53 5.89
N CYS A 126 -2.47 3.07 7.13
CA CYS A 126 -1.60 3.33 8.27
C CYS A 126 -0.55 2.24 8.54
N LEU A 127 -0.51 1.16 7.75
CA LEU A 127 0.35 0.02 8.03
C LEU A 127 1.84 0.37 8.09
N ASN A 128 2.29 1.31 7.27
CA ASN A 128 3.71 1.65 7.20
C ASN A 128 4.25 2.23 8.51
N PHE A 129 3.41 2.87 9.33
CA PHE A 129 3.84 3.46 10.61
C PHE A 129 3.22 2.80 11.86
N THR A 130 2.33 1.83 11.69
CA THR A 130 1.81 1.02 12.80
C THR A 130 2.58 -0.29 12.92
N GLY A 131 2.38 -1.02 14.02
CA GLY A 131 2.93 -2.38 14.14
C GLY A 131 2.31 -3.34 13.13
N LYS A 132 0.95 -3.32 13.03
CA LYS A 132 0.20 -4.35 12.30
C LYS A 132 -1.06 -3.84 11.59
N CYS A 133 -1.76 -2.86 12.15
CA CYS A 133 -3.06 -2.47 11.64
C CYS A 133 -2.97 -1.49 10.46
N THR A 134 -3.89 -1.62 9.52
CA THR A 134 -4.08 -0.66 8.41
C THR A 134 -4.86 0.57 8.84
N TYR A 135 -5.78 0.43 9.81
CA TYR A 135 -6.58 1.51 10.37
C TYR A 135 -6.61 1.43 11.90
N PHE A 136 -5.87 2.28 12.57
CA PHE A 136 -5.86 2.37 14.03
C PHE A 136 -7.10 3.08 14.59
N THR A 137 -7.79 3.88 13.76
CA THR A 137 -8.98 4.66 14.11
C THR A 137 -10.16 3.76 14.52
N ALA A 138 -10.26 2.55 13.99
CA ALA A 138 -11.31 1.59 14.36
C ALA A 138 -11.36 1.28 15.88
N ASN A 139 -10.30 1.58 16.61
CA ASN A 139 -10.21 1.36 18.06
C ASN A 139 -9.55 2.54 18.80
N SER A 140 -9.55 3.73 18.21
CA SER A 140 -8.96 4.97 18.75
C SER A 140 -7.57 4.77 19.37
N CYS A 141 -6.75 3.87 18.78
CA CYS A 141 -5.47 3.46 19.32
C CYS A 141 -4.36 4.44 18.97
N ASN A 142 -3.70 5.03 19.98
CA ASN A 142 -2.60 5.99 19.81
C ASN A 142 -1.21 5.41 20.11
N LYS A 143 -1.08 4.09 20.33
CA LYS A 143 0.20 3.45 20.67
C LYS A 143 1.27 3.60 19.59
N TRP A 144 0.87 3.69 18.31
CA TRP A 144 1.76 3.89 17.18
C TRP A 144 2.60 5.19 17.25
N LYS A 145 2.17 6.18 18.03
CA LYS A 145 2.94 7.42 18.25
C LYS A 145 4.25 7.17 18.99
N GLN A 146 4.27 6.20 19.89
CA GLN A 146 5.44 5.84 20.69
C GLN A 146 5.96 4.44 20.35
N GLU A 147 5.19 3.41 20.65
CA GLU A 147 5.51 2.03 20.35
C GLU A 147 4.25 1.16 20.37
N CYS A 148 3.96 0.49 19.26
CA CYS A 148 2.90 -0.51 19.23
C CYS A 148 3.24 -1.71 20.13
N HIS A 149 2.29 -2.11 20.98
CA HIS A 149 2.37 -3.29 21.82
C HIS A 149 0.98 -3.66 22.34
N LYS A 150 0.76 -4.90 22.75
CA LYS A 150 -0.55 -5.40 23.24
C LYS A 150 -1.67 -4.84 22.34
N CYS A 151 -1.62 -5.24 21.08
CA CYS A 151 -2.47 -4.66 20.03
C CYS A 151 -3.94 -5.04 20.27
N PRO A 152 -4.86 -4.08 20.47
CA PRO A 152 -6.28 -4.40 20.68
C PRO A 152 -6.95 -4.99 19.43
N LEU A 153 -6.30 -4.82 18.28
CA LEU A 153 -6.78 -5.29 16.98
C LEU A 153 -6.05 -6.53 16.45
N TYR A 154 -5.23 -7.23 17.27
CA TYR A 154 -4.41 -8.30 16.72
C TYR A 154 -5.21 -9.52 16.21
N HIS A 155 -6.42 -9.73 16.70
CA HIS A 155 -7.36 -10.72 16.20
C HIS A 155 -8.32 -10.20 15.12
N LYS A 156 -8.46 -8.86 14.95
CA LYS A 156 -9.53 -8.25 14.17
C LYS A 156 -9.05 -7.46 12.96
N SER A 157 -7.80 -6.96 12.93
CA SER A 157 -7.37 -6.07 11.86
C SER A 157 -6.76 -6.79 10.69
N GLY A 158 -7.20 -6.46 9.49
CA GLY A 158 -6.60 -6.80 8.19
C GLY A 158 -6.18 -8.26 8.02
N VAL A 159 -5.10 -8.68 8.69
CA VAL A 159 -4.69 -10.09 8.81
C VAL A 159 -4.68 -10.47 10.29
N PRO A 160 -5.73 -11.12 10.78
CA PRO A 160 -5.81 -11.52 12.20
C PRO A 160 -4.72 -12.54 12.57
N SER A 161 -4.16 -12.39 13.76
CA SER A 161 -3.25 -13.35 14.36
C SER A 161 -4.00 -14.19 15.39
N ILE A 162 -3.75 -15.50 15.41
CA ILE A 162 -4.45 -16.43 16.32
C ILE A 162 -3.74 -16.51 17.66
N PHE A 163 -2.43 -16.71 17.70
CA PHE A 163 -1.73 -17.04 18.94
C PHE A 163 -0.83 -15.92 19.46
N PHE A 164 -0.19 -15.13 18.59
CA PHE A 164 0.87 -14.23 19.00
C PHE A 164 0.64 -12.78 18.57
N ASP A 165 0.89 -11.85 19.46
CA ASP A 165 0.97 -10.43 19.17
C ASP A 165 2.42 -9.95 19.03
N TRP A 166 2.92 -9.89 17.82
CA TRP A 166 4.24 -9.34 17.49
C TRP A 166 4.19 -7.87 17.05
N SER A 167 3.12 -7.15 17.35
CA SER A 167 2.97 -5.75 16.96
C SER A 167 4.15 -4.87 17.41
N ARG A 168 4.69 -5.12 18.62
CA ARG A 168 5.88 -4.42 19.12
C ARG A 168 7.11 -4.70 18.27
N LYS A 169 7.37 -5.97 17.97
CA LYS A 169 8.50 -6.38 17.14
C LYS A 169 8.40 -5.78 15.73
N MET A 170 7.24 -5.90 15.09
CA MET A 170 7.02 -5.37 13.75
C MET A 170 7.17 -3.85 13.70
N PHE A 171 6.70 -3.14 14.72
CA PHE A 171 6.89 -1.71 14.86
C PHE A 171 8.37 -1.33 15.00
N ARG A 172 9.10 -1.98 15.91
CA ARG A 172 10.53 -1.75 16.13
C ARG A 172 11.37 -2.05 14.88
N ASP A 173 11.07 -3.13 14.20
CA ASP A 173 11.77 -3.49 12.97
C ASP A 173 11.54 -2.43 11.88
N LYS A 174 10.31 -1.93 11.69
CA LYS A 174 10.01 -0.83 10.76
C LYS A 174 10.76 0.45 11.15
N LYS A 175 10.69 0.86 12.41
CA LYS A 175 11.41 2.02 12.93
C LYS A 175 12.90 1.91 12.65
N MET A 176 13.50 0.76 12.91
CA MET A 176 14.90 0.49 12.63
C MET A 176 15.22 0.54 11.13
N PHE A 177 14.36 0.01 10.26
CA PHE A 177 14.61 0.08 8.82
C PHE A 177 14.52 1.51 8.31
N TYR A 178 13.48 2.24 8.68
CA TYR A 178 13.27 3.60 8.19
C TYR A 178 14.35 4.56 8.66
N SER A 179 14.81 4.42 9.91
CA SER A 179 15.93 5.24 10.43
C SER A 179 17.27 4.98 9.72
N ARG A 180 17.40 3.91 8.95
CA ARG A 180 18.62 3.57 8.19
C ARG A 180 18.54 3.92 6.70
N ILE A 181 17.40 4.40 6.23
CA ILE A 181 17.26 4.89 4.85
C ILE A 181 17.79 6.32 4.81
N GLU A 182 18.82 6.57 4.03
CA GLU A 182 19.46 7.90 3.97
C GLU A 182 18.58 8.94 3.26
N ARG A 183 17.87 8.54 2.20
CA ARG A 183 17.01 9.42 1.39
C ARG A 183 15.61 8.84 1.29
N CYS A 184 14.66 9.47 1.98
CA CYS A 184 13.28 9.02 2.00
C CYS A 184 12.31 10.19 1.87
N LYS A 185 11.24 10.00 1.11
CA LYS A 185 10.11 10.91 1.02
C LYS A 185 8.82 10.14 1.23
N THR A 186 7.95 10.66 2.07
CA THR A 186 6.62 10.11 2.30
C THR A 186 5.56 11.00 1.69
N ILE A 187 4.66 10.41 0.91
CA ILE A 187 3.51 11.06 0.29
C ILE A 187 2.25 10.42 0.86
N ALA A 188 1.44 11.20 1.55
CA ALA A 188 0.13 10.78 2.03
C ALA A 188 -0.96 11.14 1.00
N VAL A 189 -2.03 10.35 0.92
CA VAL A 189 -3.14 10.60 -0.03
C VAL A 189 -4.18 11.59 0.51
N SER A 190 -3.95 12.16 1.69
CA SER A 190 -4.82 13.21 2.28
C SER A 190 -4.04 14.06 3.28
N LYS A 191 -4.59 15.24 3.60
CA LYS A 191 -4.06 16.10 4.67
C LYS A 191 -4.06 15.38 6.01
N TRP A 192 -5.17 14.74 6.36
CA TRP A 192 -5.30 13.95 7.59
C TRP A 192 -4.18 12.91 7.72
N LEU A 193 -3.96 12.11 6.68
CA LEU A 193 -2.93 11.07 6.71
C LEU A 193 -1.51 11.66 6.75
N LYS A 194 -1.28 12.83 6.12
CA LYS A 194 -0.01 13.56 6.24
C LYS A 194 0.28 13.96 7.68
N GLU A 195 -0.69 14.55 8.37
CA GLU A 195 -0.54 15.01 9.77
C GLU A 195 -0.20 13.84 10.68
N ILE A 196 -0.91 12.73 10.53
CA ILE A 196 -0.65 11.50 11.28
C ILE A 196 0.72 10.91 10.95
N ALA A 197 1.08 10.82 9.67
CA ALA A 197 2.38 10.30 9.27
C ALA A 197 3.53 11.17 9.78
N PHE A 198 3.34 12.48 9.89
CA PHE A 198 4.32 13.41 10.45
C PHE A 198 4.60 13.16 11.93
N GLU A 199 3.60 12.71 12.70
CA GLU A 199 3.76 12.33 14.11
C GLU A 199 4.32 10.90 14.30
N SER A 200 4.59 10.18 13.22
CA SER A 200 4.92 8.76 13.25
C SER A 200 6.43 8.49 13.04
N ILE A 201 6.79 7.20 13.08
CA ILE A 201 8.14 6.73 12.77
C ILE A 201 8.61 7.04 11.33
N LEU A 202 7.75 7.52 10.45
CA LEU A 202 8.10 7.93 9.10
C LEU A 202 8.77 9.31 9.05
N ASN A 203 8.54 10.15 10.06
CA ASN A 203 9.19 11.44 10.21
C ASN A 203 10.48 11.30 11.04
N CYS A 204 11.44 10.56 10.52
CA CYS A 204 12.74 10.37 11.14
C CYS A 204 13.86 10.86 10.22
N ASN A 205 15.02 11.20 10.77
CA ASN A 205 16.22 11.60 10.02
C ASN A 205 16.02 12.71 8.99
N GLY A 206 15.11 13.67 9.24
CA GLY A 206 14.79 14.73 8.29
C GLY A 206 14.00 14.28 7.06
N HIS A 207 13.41 13.10 7.09
CA HIS A 207 12.54 12.62 6.02
C HIS A 207 11.33 13.55 5.84
N SER A 208 11.06 13.97 4.62
CA SER A 208 9.92 14.85 4.34
C SER A 208 8.61 14.08 4.23
N VAL A 209 7.56 14.64 4.83
CA VAL A 209 6.19 14.14 4.70
C VAL A 209 5.35 15.19 4.00
N SER A 210 4.78 14.86 2.86
CA SER A 210 3.89 15.71 2.07
C SER A 210 2.58 15.00 1.77
N TYR A 211 1.63 15.67 1.11
CA TYR A 211 0.42 15.00 0.62
C TYR A 211 0.15 15.34 -0.83
N ILE A 212 -0.44 14.39 -1.54
CA ILE A 212 -1.02 14.54 -2.89
C ILE A 212 -2.31 13.72 -2.86
N TYR A 213 -3.46 14.36 -3.11
CA TYR A 213 -4.72 13.64 -3.21
C TYR A 213 -4.70 12.66 -4.39
N ASN A 214 -5.42 11.55 -4.24
CA ASN A 214 -5.69 10.68 -5.37
C ASN A 214 -6.43 11.46 -6.45
N TRP A 215 -6.04 11.25 -7.69
CA TRP A 215 -6.67 11.86 -8.86
C TRP A 215 -7.79 10.99 -9.43
N ILE A 216 -8.62 11.61 -10.22
CA ILE A 216 -9.63 10.95 -11.04
C ILE A 216 -9.46 11.37 -12.50
N ASP A 217 -9.88 10.54 -13.43
CA ASP A 217 -9.92 10.89 -14.84
C ASP A 217 -11.15 11.80 -15.11
N HIS A 218 -10.90 13.10 -15.26
CA HIS A 218 -11.95 14.09 -15.52
C HIS A 218 -12.68 13.91 -16.86
N ARG A 219 -12.16 13.09 -17.77
CA ARG A 219 -12.86 12.73 -19.02
C ARG A 219 -13.99 11.74 -18.73
N VAL A 220 -13.81 10.90 -17.73
CA VAL A 220 -14.80 9.90 -17.28
C VAL A 220 -15.67 10.48 -16.16
N PHE A 221 -15.04 11.07 -15.14
CA PHE A 221 -15.73 11.65 -13.97
C PHE A 221 -15.97 13.13 -14.18
N LYS A 222 -17.01 13.46 -14.92
CA LYS A 222 -17.50 14.82 -15.20
C LYS A 222 -18.99 14.91 -14.88
N PRO A 223 -19.52 16.12 -14.62
CA PRO A 223 -20.97 16.31 -14.55
C PRO A 223 -21.62 15.81 -15.85
N ALA A 224 -22.69 15.05 -15.70
CA ALA A 224 -23.49 14.59 -16.83
C ALA A 224 -24.26 15.76 -17.45
N ASP A 225 -24.45 15.73 -18.76
CA ASP A 225 -25.32 16.70 -19.43
C ASP A 225 -26.80 16.40 -19.17
N LYS A 226 -27.69 17.33 -19.57
CA LYS A 226 -29.13 17.22 -19.30
C LYS A 226 -29.74 15.98 -19.96
N GLU A 227 -29.28 15.61 -21.16
CA GLU A 227 -29.81 14.45 -21.88
C GLU A 227 -29.34 13.14 -21.26
N GLU A 228 -28.09 13.08 -20.79
CA GLU A 228 -27.57 11.92 -20.02
C GLU A 228 -28.35 11.73 -18.71
N ILE A 229 -28.62 12.83 -18.00
CA ILE A 229 -29.41 12.81 -16.77
C ILE A 229 -30.84 12.31 -17.06
N GLU A 230 -31.48 12.80 -18.14
CA GLU A 230 -32.83 12.40 -18.53
C GLU A 230 -32.90 10.92 -18.84
N ARG A 231 -31.96 10.44 -19.67
CA ARG A 231 -31.87 9.00 -20.01
C ARG A 231 -31.64 8.13 -18.78
N PHE A 232 -30.87 8.60 -17.83
CA PHE A 232 -30.61 7.89 -16.57
C PHE A 232 -31.89 7.74 -15.73
N TYR A 233 -32.65 8.82 -15.54
CA TYR A 233 -33.92 8.80 -14.80
C TYR A 233 -34.95 7.88 -15.45
N GLN A 234 -35.07 7.92 -16.78
CA GLN A 234 -35.96 7.03 -17.53
C GLN A 234 -35.52 5.57 -17.43
N LYS A 235 -34.22 5.29 -17.62
CA LYS A 235 -33.67 3.92 -17.59
C LYS A 235 -33.90 3.20 -16.27
N TYR A 236 -33.87 3.92 -15.15
CA TYR A 236 -33.98 3.34 -13.82
C TYR A 236 -35.33 3.65 -13.14
N ASP A 237 -36.27 4.24 -13.85
CA ASP A 237 -37.60 4.60 -13.38
C ASP A 237 -37.55 5.38 -12.05
N LEU A 238 -36.72 6.42 -12.00
CA LEU A 238 -36.47 7.18 -10.79
C LEU A 238 -37.42 8.37 -10.68
N PRO A 239 -38.20 8.49 -9.56
CA PRO A 239 -39.03 9.67 -9.28
C PRO A 239 -38.21 10.95 -9.20
N ARG A 240 -38.69 12.03 -9.84
CA ARG A 240 -37.95 13.30 -9.88
C ARG A 240 -38.15 14.21 -8.68
N ASP A 241 -39.17 13.96 -7.93
CA ASP A 241 -39.54 14.69 -6.70
C ASP A 241 -38.76 14.20 -5.47
N LYS A 242 -37.92 13.15 -5.62
CA LYS A 242 -37.15 12.59 -4.52
C LYS A 242 -35.68 13.01 -4.54
N ARG A 243 -35.08 13.04 -3.35
CA ARG A 243 -33.64 13.17 -3.16
C ARG A 243 -33.02 11.79 -3.08
N TYR A 244 -31.91 11.60 -3.78
CA TYR A 244 -31.20 10.32 -3.83
C TYR A 244 -29.87 10.44 -3.07
N LEU A 245 -29.59 9.47 -2.21
CA LEU A 245 -28.30 9.26 -1.60
C LEU A 245 -27.64 8.09 -2.31
N ILE A 246 -26.43 8.32 -2.83
CA ILE A 246 -25.64 7.30 -3.51
C ILE A 246 -24.44 6.99 -2.63
N SER A 247 -24.21 5.72 -2.37
CA SER A 247 -23.01 5.24 -1.72
C SER A 247 -22.37 4.15 -2.57
N VAL A 248 -21.06 4.13 -2.63
CA VAL A 248 -20.28 3.12 -3.36
C VAL A 248 -19.32 2.47 -2.37
N SER A 249 -19.47 1.17 -2.18
CA SER A 249 -18.59 0.38 -1.29
C SER A 249 -18.22 -0.95 -1.96
N GLN A 250 -17.07 -1.51 -1.59
CA GLN A 250 -16.68 -2.86 -1.99
C GLN A 250 -17.51 -3.93 -1.28
N GLU A 251 -17.89 -3.66 -0.04
CA GLU A 251 -18.68 -4.56 0.79
C GLU A 251 -19.74 -3.72 1.53
N TRP A 252 -20.96 -4.23 1.56
CA TRP A 252 -22.05 -3.71 2.37
C TRP A 252 -22.30 -4.75 3.46
N ASP A 253 -21.90 -4.44 4.68
CA ASP A 253 -22.29 -5.22 5.82
C ASP A 253 -23.75 -4.86 6.15
N MET A 254 -24.63 -5.83 5.96
CA MET A 254 -26.07 -5.72 6.26
C MET A 254 -26.40 -6.24 7.67
N SER A 255 -25.40 -6.26 8.59
CA SER A 255 -25.61 -6.64 9.99
C SER A 255 -26.29 -5.56 10.81
#